data_4e2101168cbc11a1bddf2ee36393748c
#
_entry.id   4e2101168cbc11a1bddf2ee36393748c
#
_cell.length_a   1.000
_cell.length_b   1.000
_cell.length_c   1.000
_cell.angle_alpha   90.00
_cell.angle_beta   90.00
_cell.angle_gamma   90.00
#
_symmetry.space_group_name_H-M   'P 1'
#
loop_
_entity.id
_entity.type
_entity.pdbx_description
1 polymer ?
#
loop_
_entity_poly.entity_id
_entity_poly.type
_entity_poly.pdbx_seq_one_letter_code
_entity_poly.pdbx_strand_id
1 'polypeptide(L)'
;MSDFLRPLAELRQRHSSKWRRFAPDVLPMHVAEMDYEIAPQIQNLLVDFVQRSDLGYLGPIPELNEAFVAFAQRHWNWTPDAKQIRIATDVSVGSVEVLRVLGKPGDRVLINSPVYGAFYGWLKEVGMVAHDVPLVADLETWRLDIPGIERAFQDGVKLYLFCSPHNPMGRVHDRTELEAIAELAQRYGVVVISDEIHAPLTYEDQTFTPWLAVSDAARETGVVVTAASKSFNLAGLKASIIVTQSATMANRLKDVPPDLHWRSSLLGGFAMVEAFANCDDWLAKAVATNRANRDLLTRLVSEKLPGVSYWVAQGGYLAWLDLSSLNLGENPAGRILEEKRISLVPGTDLGADYPQYVRINFATSAESIERTIDAIASYLN
;
A
#
# COMPACT_ATOMS: atom_id res chain seq x y z
N MET A 1 -16.64 -23.39 7.04
CA MET A 1 -16.03 -22.19 6.45
C MET A 1 -15.95 -21.15 7.55
N SER A 2 -14.85 -20.47 7.72
CA SER A 2 -14.75 -19.48 8.80
C SER A 2 -15.66 -18.29 8.46
N ASP A 3 -16.34 -17.73 9.46
CA ASP A 3 -17.16 -16.49 9.33
C ASP A 3 -16.38 -15.25 8.87
N PHE A 4 -15.13 -15.43 8.47
CA PHE A 4 -14.20 -14.37 8.07
C PHE A 4 -14.20 -14.10 6.55
N LEU A 5 -14.45 -15.12 5.75
CA LEU A 5 -14.56 -15.02 4.28
C LEU A 5 -16.02 -15.16 3.87
N ARG A 6 -16.53 -14.20 3.13
CA ARG A 6 -17.88 -14.28 2.56
C ARG A 6 -17.91 -15.11 1.29
N PRO A 7 -19.00 -15.86 1.05
CA PRO A 7 -19.22 -16.53 -0.23
C PRO A 7 -19.17 -15.57 -1.41
N LEU A 8 -18.65 -16.01 -2.55
CA LEU A 8 -18.52 -15.19 -3.75
C LEU A 8 -19.86 -14.56 -4.19
N ALA A 9 -20.99 -15.26 -4.00
CA ALA A 9 -22.31 -14.75 -4.32
C ALA A 9 -22.71 -13.52 -3.48
N GLU A 10 -22.29 -13.46 -2.21
CA GLU A 10 -22.51 -12.31 -1.34
C GLU A 10 -21.54 -11.18 -1.65
N LEU A 11 -20.26 -11.52 -1.94
CA LEU A 11 -19.25 -10.53 -2.33
C LEU A 11 -19.65 -9.75 -3.58
N ARG A 12 -20.30 -10.42 -4.54
CA ARG A 12 -20.84 -9.78 -5.76
C ARG A 12 -21.93 -8.75 -5.51
N GLN A 13 -22.53 -8.72 -4.33
CA GLN A 13 -23.49 -7.69 -3.92
C GLN A 13 -22.83 -6.42 -3.38
N ARG A 14 -21.51 -6.45 -3.11
CA ARG A 14 -20.75 -5.29 -2.64
C ARG A 14 -20.72 -4.17 -3.69
N HIS A 15 -20.63 -2.93 -3.20
CA HIS A 15 -20.69 -1.73 -4.04
C HIS A 15 -19.32 -1.09 -4.28
N SER A 16 -18.25 -1.67 -3.73
CA SER A 16 -16.90 -1.13 -3.89
C SER A 16 -16.41 -1.23 -5.35
N SER A 17 -15.35 -0.48 -5.65
CA SER A 17 -14.73 -0.46 -6.97
C SER A 17 -14.26 -1.86 -7.42
N LYS A 18 -13.83 -2.71 -6.49
CA LYS A 18 -13.45 -4.11 -6.78
C LYS A 18 -14.58 -4.87 -7.44
N TRP A 19 -15.82 -4.71 -6.97
CA TRP A 19 -16.99 -5.49 -7.38
C TRP A 19 -17.86 -4.83 -8.44
N ARG A 20 -17.63 -3.52 -8.74
CA ARG A 20 -18.45 -2.72 -9.66
C ARG A 20 -17.75 -2.29 -10.94
N ARG A 21 -16.43 -2.43 -11.03
CA ARG A 21 -15.64 -1.94 -12.17
C ARG A 21 -15.89 -2.76 -13.45
N PHE A 22 -16.15 -4.06 -13.33
CA PHE A 22 -16.36 -4.98 -14.44
C PHE A 22 -17.74 -5.64 -14.37
N ALA A 23 -18.10 -6.37 -15.43
CA ALA A 23 -19.35 -7.12 -15.48
C ALA A 23 -19.43 -8.18 -14.36
N PRO A 24 -20.62 -8.56 -13.90
CA PRO A 24 -20.80 -9.43 -12.72
C PRO A 24 -20.20 -10.84 -12.82
N ASP A 25 -19.94 -11.34 -14.05
CA ASP A 25 -19.32 -12.63 -14.31
C ASP A 25 -17.78 -12.61 -14.19
N VAL A 26 -17.16 -11.42 -14.18
CA VAL A 26 -15.71 -11.25 -14.00
C VAL A 26 -15.31 -11.51 -12.55
N LEU A 27 -14.27 -12.33 -12.34
CA LEU A 27 -13.63 -12.51 -11.04
C LEU A 27 -12.64 -11.36 -10.79
N PRO A 28 -12.87 -10.50 -9.76
CA PRO A 28 -12.02 -9.33 -9.53
C PRO A 28 -10.81 -9.66 -8.67
N MET A 29 -9.63 -9.74 -9.30
CA MET A 29 -8.34 -9.95 -8.63
C MET A 29 -7.42 -8.72 -8.73
N HIS A 30 -7.96 -7.53 -9.08
CA HIS A 30 -7.17 -6.34 -9.43
C HIS A 30 -7.06 -5.32 -8.30
N VAL A 31 -8.13 -4.97 -7.58
CA VAL A 31 -8.10 -3.93 -6.54
C VAL A 31 -7.49 -4.47 -5.25
N ALA A 32 -6.63 -3.67 -4.61
CA ALA A 32 -6.10 -3.95 -3.29
C ALA A 32 -7.16 -3.70 -2.20
N GLU A 33 -8.10 -4.62 -2.09
CA GLU A 33 -9.23 -4.69 -1.15
C GLU A 33 -9.44 -6.16 -0.76
N MET A 34 -9.59 -6.45 0.52
CA MET A 34 -9.77 -7.81 1.01
C MET A 34 -11.23 -8.27 0.90
N ASP A 35 -11.45 -9.55 0.65
CA ASP A 35 -12.77 -10.18 0.63
C ASP A 35 -13.24 -10.63 2.02
N TYR A 36 -12.55 -10.16 3.05
CA TYR A 36 -12.84 -10.45 4.44
C TYR A 36 -13.94 -9.55 5.00
N GLU A 37 -14.57 -9.99 6.07
CA GLU A 37 -15.41 -9.13 6.89
C GLU A 37 -14.54 -8.12 7.66
N ILE A 38 -15.08 -6.93 7.89
CA ILE A 38 -14.42 -5.96 8.77
C ILE A 38 -14.46 -6.45 10.23
N ALA A 39 -13.57 -5.90 11.06
CA ALA A 39 -13.56 -6.23 12.48
C ALA A 39 -14.91 -5.94 13.14
N PRO A 40 -15.46 -6.86 13.96
CA PRO A 40 -16.74 -6.66 14.64
C PRO A 40 -16.76 -5.39 15.50
N GLN A 41 -15.66 -5.02 16.13
CA GLN A 41 -15.51 -3.80 16.91
C GLN A 41 -15.77 -2.56 16.03
N ILE A 42 -15.17 -2.50 14.85
CA ILE A 42 -15.37 -1.40 13.88
C ILE A 42 -16.80 -1.40 13.37
N GLN A 43 -17.37 -2.57 13.06
CA GLN A 43 -18.76 -2.68 12.63
C GLN A 43 -19.71 -2.12 13.67
N ASN A 44 -19.55 -2.51 14.93
CA ASN A 44 -20.38 -2.04 16.06
C ASN A 44 -20.24 -0.52 16.27
N LEU A 45 -19.01 0.01 16.19
CA LEU A 45 -18.74 1.44 16.24
C LEU A 45 -19.53 2.19 15.15
N LEU A 46 -19.44 1.77 13.90
CA LEU A 46 -20.11 2.43 12.79
C LEU A 46 -21.64 2.39 12.92
N VAL A 47 -22.18 1.27 13.39
CA VAL A 47 -23.62 1.12 13.66
C VAL A 47 -24.08 2.08 14.76
N ASP A 48 -23.29 2.22 15.84
CA ASP A 48 -23.59 3.13 16.96
C ASP A 48 -23.63 4.60 16.50
N PHE A 49 -22.65 5.04 15.70
CA PHE A 49 -22.66 6.40 15.13
C PHE A 49 -23.92 6.68 14.31
N VAL A 50 -24.32 5.72 13.45
CA VAL A 50 -25.53 5.84 12.63
C VAL A 50 -26.78 5.87 13.51
N GLN A 51 -26.89 5.01 14.51
CA GLN A 51 -28.03 4.93 15.43
C GLN A 51 -28.20 6.20 16.25
N ARG A 52 -27.10 6.83 16.67
CA ARG A 52 -27.11 8.13 17.39
C ARG A 52 -27.30 9.33 16.48
N SER A 53 -27.33 9.14 15.16
CA SER A 53 -27.32 10.23 14.16
C SER A 53 -26.13 11.18 14.30
N ASP A 54 -24.98 10.65 14.76
CA ASP A 54 -23.73 11.40 14.92
C ASP A 54 -22.90 11.33 13.62
N LEU A 55 -23.31 12.14 12.66
CA LEU A 55 -22.76 12.16 11.28
C LEU A 55 -22.32 13.58 10.88
N GLY A 56 -21.88 14.38 11.86
CA GLY A 56 -21.38 15.74 11.64
C GLY A 56 -19.97 15.80 11.07
N TYR A 57 -19.38 16.98 11.11
CA TYR A 57 -17.98 17.17 10.75
C TYR A 57 -17.05 16.58 11.83
N LEU A 58 -15.89 16.08 11.37
CA LEU A 58 -14.85 15.59 12.27
C LEU A 58 -14.35 16.76 13.15
N GLY A 59 -14.53 16.64 14.47
CA GLY A 59 -13.91 17.51 15.47
C GLY A 59 -12.45 17.15 15.75
N PRO A 60 -11.79 17.79 16.73
CA PRO A 60 -10.50 17.34 17.23
C PRO A 60 -10.55 15.86 17.62
N ILE A 61 -9.53 15.11 17.20
CA ILE A 61 -9.46 13.66 17.41
C ILE A 61 -8.08 13.25 17.96
N PRO A 62 -7.70 13.68 19.18
CA PRO A 62 -6.41 13.31 19.77
C PRO A 62 -6.29 11.80 20.00
N GLU A 63 -7.41 11.11 20.19
CA GLU A 63 -7.50 9.65 20.38
C GLU A 63 -6.88 8.90 19.19
N LEU A 64 -6.95 9.45 17.98
CA LEU A 64 -6.33 8.84 16.81
C LEU A 64 -4.80 8.82 16.92
N ASN A 65 -4.24 9.94 17.33
CA ASN A 65 -2.78 10.06 17.47
C ASN A 65 -2.28 9.13 18.59
N GLU A 66 -2.99 9.08 19.71
CA GLU A 66 -2.66 8.20 20.84
C GLU A 66 -2.79 6.71 20.45
N ALA A 67 -3.86 6.34 19.75
CA ALA A 67 -4.08 4.98 19.27
C ALA A 67 -2.98 4.54 18.30
N PHE A 68 -2.58 5.42 17.36
CA PHE A 68 -1.50 5.12 16.43
C PHE A 68 -0.15 4.97 17.15
N VAL A 69 0.17 5.86 18.10
CA VAL A 69 1.42 5.75 18.90
C VAL A 69 1.46 4.42 19.65
N ALA A 70 0.36 4.03 20.31
CA ALA A 70 0.27 2.76 21.01
C ALA A 70 0.38 1.56 20.05
N PHE A 71 -0.25 1.62 18.88
CA PHE A 71 -0.14 0.62 17.81
C PHE A 71 1.29 0.47 17.32
N ALA A 72 1.95 1.58 16.97
CA ALA A 72 3.33 1.60 16.49
C ALA A 72 4.30 1.04 17.54
N GLN A 73 4.08 1.33 18.81
CA GLN A 73 4.88 0.77 19.90
C GLN A 73 4.71 -0.76 20.00
N ARG A 74 3.47 -1.26 19.91
CA ARG A 74 3.20 -2.71 20.01
C ARG A 74 3.76 -3.50 18.82
N HIS A 75 3.60 -2.97 17.60
CA HIS A 75 3.92 -3.70 16.37
C HIS A 75 5.34 -3.48 15.86
N TRP A 76 5.93 -2.30 16.13
CA TRP A 76 7.21 -1.92 15.53
C TRP A 76 8.25 -1.43 16.54
N ASN A 77 7.94 -1.49 17.84
CA ASN A 77 8.78 -0.93 18.92
C ASN A 77 9.20 0.53 18.64
N TRP A 78 8.27 1.31 18.12
CA TRP A 78 8.45 2.71 17.75
C TRP A 78 7.40 3.59 18.44
N THR A 79 7.85 4.67 19.08
CA THR A 79 6.97 5.62 19.79
C THR A 79 7.07 7.01 19.14
N PRO A 80 6.26 7.30 18.11
CA PRO A 80 6.22 8.63 17.51
C PRO A 80 5.64 9.68 18.47
N ASP A 81 6.03 10.95 18.27
CA ASP A 81 5.42 12.08 18.99
C ASP A 81 4.00 12.32 18.46
N ALA A 82 3.00 12.07 19.31
CA ALA A 82 1.58 12.26 18.96
C ALA A 82 1.26 13.69 18.48
N LYS A 83 2.03 14.70 18.89
CA LYS A 83 1.83 16.10 18.47
C LYS A 83 2.27 16.35 17.02
N GLN A 84 3.05 15.45 16.44
CA GLN A 84 3.54 15.53 15.07
C GLN A 84 2.77 14.63 14.10
N ILE A 85 1.57 14.20 14.49
CA ILE A 85 0.64 13.42 13.67
C ILE A 85 -0.54 14.30 13.25
N ARG A 86 -0.85 14.32 11.96
CA ARG A 86 -1.97 15.07 11.37
C ARG A 86 -2.87 14.12 10.59
N ILE A 87 -4.19 14.27 10.73
CA ILE A 87 -5.15 13.53 9.91
C ILE A 87 -5.24 14.11 8.51
N ALA A 88 -5.48 13.24 7.52
CA ALA A 88 -5.81 13.56 6.15
C ALA A 88 -6.91 12.63 5.62
N THR A 89 -7.53 12.99 4.50
CA THR A 89 -8.68 12.27 3.93
C THR A 89 -8.32 10.84 3.52
N ASP A 90 -7.19 10.66 2.85
CA ASP A 90 -6.59 9.36 2.53
C ASP A 90 -5.10 9.54 2.20
N VAL A 91 -4.38 8.43 2.04
CA VAL A 91 -2.94 8.47 1.73
C VAL A 91 -2.66 9.20 0.42
N SER A 92 -3.54 9.09 -0.59
CA SER A 92 -3.35 9.80 -1.87
C SER A 92 -3.44 11.31 -1.68
N VAL A 93 -4.48 11.79 -1.01
CA VAL A 93 -4.65 13.23 -0.72
C VAL A 93 -3.53 13.73 0.20
N GLY A 94 -3.20 12.96 1.25
CA GLY A 94 -2.10 13.31 2.16
C GLY A 94 -0.77 13.45 1.44
N SER A 95 -0.43 12.50 0.58
CA SER A 95 0.82 12.52 -0.22
C SER A 95 0.84 13.68 -1.23
N VAL A 96 -0.28 13.94 -1.92
CA VAL A 96 -0.40 15.05 -2.89
C VAL A 96 -0.19 16.40 -2.18
N GLU A 97 -0.81 16.62 -1.03
CA GLU A 97 -0.64 17.89 -0.31
C GLU A 97 0.77 18.03 0.31
N VAL A 98 1.39 16.93 0.75
CA VAL A 98 2.80 16.94 1.16
C VAL A 98 3.71 17.30 -0.01
N LEU A 99 3.54 16.67 -1.18
CA LEU A 99 4.28 17.00 -2.40
C LEU A 99 4.11 18.46 -2.78
N ARG A 100 2.87 18.99 -2.77
CA ARG A 100 2.55 20.38 -3.13
C ARG A 100 3.25 21.40 -2.24
N VAL A 101 3.43 21.09 -0.97
CA VAL A 101 4.10 21.98 0.00
C VAL A 101 5.63 21.87 -0.09
N LEU A 102 6.15 20.68 -0.38
CA LEU A 102 7.59 20.43 -0.38
C LEU A 102 8.28 20.74 -1.69
N GLY A 103 7.55 20.82 -2.80
CA GLY A 103 8.10 21.05 -4.12
C GLY A 103 7.23 21.98 -4.97
N LYS A 104 7.55 22.10 -6.23
CA LYS A 104 6.86 22.96 -7.22
C LYS A 104 6.71 22.24 -8.55
N PRO A 105 5.78 22.70 -9.43
CA PRO A 105 5.66 22.16 -10.78
C PRO A 105 7.01 22.18 -11.52
N GLY A 106 7.31 21.08 -12.20
CA GLY A 106 8.58 20.83 -12.90
C GLY A 106 9.66 20.17 -12.07
N ASP A 107 9.54 20.10 -10.74
CA ASP A 107 10.50 19.37 -9.90
C ASP A 107 10.47 17.86 -10.21
N ARG A 108 11.64 17.24 -10.21
CA ARG A 108 11.79 15.80 -10.35
C ARG A 108 11.64 15.12 -9.00
N VAL A 109 10.81 14.07 -8.98
CA VAL A 109 10.58 13.25 -7.78
C VAL A 109 11.02 11.82 -8.06
N LEU A 110 11.93 11.28 -7.25
CA LEU A 110 12.37 9.90 -7.40
C LEU A 110 11.23 8.94 -7.03
N ILE A 111 11.08 7.90 -7.84
CA ILE A 111 10.25 6.72 -7.59
C ILE A 111 11.05 5.47 -7.99
N ASN A 112 10.59 4.27 -7.58
CA ASN A 112 11.23 3.00 -7.95
C ASN A 112 10.22 2.07 -8.61
N SER A 113 10.19 2.04 -9.94
CA SER A 113 9.33 1.08 -10.65
C SER A 113 9.84 -0.37 -10.49
N PRO A 114 8.94 -1.39 -10.60
CA PRO A 114 7.50 -1.24 -10.66
C PRO A 114 6.95 -0.76 -9.31
N VAL A 115 6.07 0.24 -9.31
CA VAL A 115 5.55 0.85 -8.10
C VAL A 115 4.05 1.12 -8.24
N TYR A 116 3.37 1.38 -7.14
CA TYR A 116 1.95 1.73 -7.12
C TYR A 116 1.62 2.81 -8.15
N GLY A 117 0.80 2.46 -9.14
CA GLY A 117 0.53 3.31 -10.31
C GLY A 117 -0.03 4.69 -9.98
N ALA A 118 -0.69 4.86 -8.83
CA ALA A 118 -1.15 6.17 -8.41
C ALA A 118 -0.02 7.18 -8.14
N PHE A 119 1.22 6.74 -7.88
CA PHE A 119 2.36 7.64 -7.73
C PHE A 119 2.54 8.53 -8.96
N TYR A 120 2.43 7.96 -10.15
CA TYR A 120 2.47 8.73 -11.41
C TYR A 120 1.33 9.75 -11.50
N GLY A 121 0.12 9.35 -11.05
CA GLY A 121 -1.05 10.23 -11.00
C GLY A 121 -0.87 11.40 -10.05
N TRP A 122 -0.32 11.15 -8.84
CA TRP A 122 -0.06 12.18 -7.84
C TRP A 122 0.94 13.22 -8.34
N LEU A 123 2.04 12.75 -8.95
CA LEU A 123 3.06 13.64 -9.53
C LEU A 123 2.47 14.49 -10.65
N LYS A 124 1.66 13.90 -11.53
CA LYS A 124 0.96 14.62 -12.59
C LYS A 124 0.00 15.67 -12.03
N GLU A 125 -0.72 15.38 -10.96
CA GLU A 125 -1.67 16.31 -10.33
C GLU A 125 -0.99 17.57 -9.79
N VAL A 126 0.22 17.44 -9.23
CA VAL A 126 1.01 18.57 -8.72
C VAL A 126 1.95 19.18 -9.77
N GLY A 127 1.92 18.68 -11.01
CA GLY A 127 2.77 19.15 -12.11
C GLY A 127 4.24 18.78 -11.97
N MET A 128 4.58 17.78 -11.16
CA MET A 128 5.94 17.25 -10.98
C MET A 128 6.22 16.12 -11.95
N VAL A 129 7.49 15.77 -12.11
CA VAL A 129 7.97 14.77 -13.07
C VAL A 129 8.56 13.58 -12.33
N ALA A 130 8.12 12.37 -12.66
CA ALA A 130 8.74 11.15 -12.14
C ALA A 130 10.19 11.04 -12.64
N HIS A 131 11.12 10.81 -11.72
CA HIS A 131 12.49 10.38 -11.99
C HIS A 131 12.60 8.95 -11.51
N ASP A 132 12.50 8.02 -12.45
CA ASP A 132 12.46 6.60 -12.14
C ASP A 132 13.87 6.02 -11.98
N VAL A 133 14.09 5.37 -10.85
CA VAL A 133 15.24 4.50 -10.59
C VAL A 133 14.66 3.12 -10.29
N PRO A 134 14.54 2.25 -11.33
CA PRO A 134 13.87 0.95 -11.16
C PRO A 134 14.51 0.09 -10.07
N LEU A 135 13.69 -0.72 -9.43
CA LEU A 135 14.20 -1.80 -8.59
C LEU A 135 14.98 -2.81 -9.44
N VAL A 136 15.97 -3.45 -8.83
CA VAL A 136 16.75 -4.52 -9.45
C VAL A 136 16.25 -5.86 -8.93
N ALA A 137 15.80 -6.72 -9.86
CA ALA A 137 15.43 -8.09 -9.54
C ALA A 137 16.65 -9.00 -9.51
N ASP A 138 16.74 -9.85 -8.48
CA ASP A 138 17.59 -11.03 -8.48
C ASP A 138 16.74 -12.31 -8.42
N LEU A 139 17.36 -13.46 -8.21
CA LEU A 139 16.64 -14.75 -8.14
C LEU A 139 15.75 -14.86 -6.89
N GLU A 140 16.03 -14.10 -5.86
CA GLU A 140 15.37 -14.22 -4.55
C GLU A 140 14.38 -13.07 -4.30
N THR A 141 14.72 -11.86 -4.75
CA THR A 141 13.95 -10.66 -4.41
C THR A 141 14.19 -9.49 -5.38
N TRP A 142 13.48 -8.41 -5.13
CA TRP A 142 13.70 -7.10 -5.75
C TRP A 142 14.37 -6.17 -4.74
N ARG A 143 15.44 -5.47 -5.15
CA ARG A 143 16.23 -4.59 -4.29
C ARG A 143 16.27 -3.16 -4.82
N LEU A 144 16.53 -2.23 -3.92
CA LEU A 144 16.79 -0.84 -4.28
C LEU A 144 18.16 -0.71 -4.99
N ASP A 145 18.21 0.00 -6.12
CA ASP A 145 19.47 0.41 -6.73
C ASP A 145 20.04 1.62 -5.95
N ILE A 146 20.69 1.36 -4.81
CA ILE A 146 21.25 2.42 -3.98
C ILE A 146 22.22 3.32 -4.76
N PRO A 147 23.16 2.80 -5.59
CA PRO A 147 23.98 3.64 -6.45
C PRO A 147 23.18 4.50 -7.43
N GLY A 148 22.09 3.97 -8.01
CA GLY A 148 21.19 4.71 -8.89
C GLY A 148 20.46 5.84 -8.15
N ILE A 149 19.98 5.56 -6.95
CA ILE A 149 19.36 6.55 -6.05
C ILE A 149 20.35 7.67 -5.73
N GLU A 150 21.61 7.33 -5.38
CA GLU A 150 22.63 8.32 -5.11
C GLU A 150 22.89 9.21 -6.32
N ARG A 151 23.04 8.63 -7.53
CA ARG A 151 23.18 9.42 -8.77
C ARG A 151 22.01 10.38 -8.98
N ALA A 152 20.77 9.94 -8.77
CA ALA A 152 19.61 10.80 -8.89
C ALA A 152 19.63 11.98 -7.92
N PHE A 153 20.11 11.77 -6.68
CA PHE A 153 20.26 12.82 -5.68
C PHE A 153 21.38 13.79 -6.05
N GLN A 154 22.52 13.29 -6.57
CA GLN A 154 23.62 14.11 -7.11
C GLN A 154 23.14 14.98 -8.28
N ASP A 155 22.28 14.44 -9.14
CA ASP A 155 21.69 15.14 -10.29
C ASP A 155 20.60 16.16 -9.88
N GLY A 156 20.40 16.37 -8.58
CA GLY A 156 19.57 17.43 -8.03
C GLY A 156 18.11 17.07 -7.77
N VAL A 157 17.73 15.78 -7.76
CA VAL A 157 16.42 15.34 -7.24
C VAL A 157 16.35 15.65 -5.75
N LYS A 158 15.27 16.29 -5.29
CA LYS A 158 15.10 16.75 -3.90
C LYS A 158 13.91 16.12 -3.18
N LEU A 159 13.10 15.35 -3.87
CA LEU A 159 11.96 14.63 -3.31
C LEU A 159 12.03 13.17 -3.75
N TYR A 160 11.75 12.28 -2.82
CA TYR A 160 11.67 10.83 -3.06
C TYR A 160 10.34 10.31 -2.52
N LEU A 161 9.48 9.83 -3.41
CA LEU A 161 8.23 9.17 -3.05
C LEU A 161 8.49 7.67 -2.94
N PHE A 162 8.57 7.18 -1.72
CA PHE A 162 9.04 5.86 -1.35
C PHE A 162 7.88 4.94 -0.92
N CYS A 163 7.84 3.71 -1.41
CA CYS A 163 6.81 2.72 -1.08
C CYS A 163 7.38 1.65 -0.15
N SER A 164 6.90 1.53 1.08
CA SER A 164 7.45 0.61 2.08
C SER A 164 6.36 0.06 3.03
N PRO A 165 6.01 -1.22 2.99
CA PRO A 165 6.41 -2.27 2.05
C PRO A 165 6.05 -1.98 0.61
N HIS A 166 6.86 -2.49 -0.33
CA HIS A 166 6.80 -2.10 -1.73
C HIS A 166 5.70 -2.84 -2.50
N ASN A 167 4.74 -2.11 -3.04
CA ASN A 167 3.71 -2.60 -3.95
C ASN A 167 4.20 -2.42 -5.41
N PRO A 168 4.27 -3.48 -6.26
CA PRO A 168 3.35 -4.64 -6.26
C PRO A 168 3.84 -5.94 -5.60
N MET A 169 5.12 -6.09 -5.32
CA MET A 169 5.70 -7.39 -4.94
C MET A 169 5.62 -7.71 -3.43
N GLY A 170 5.18 -6.77 -2.60
CA GLY A 170 5.13 -6.96 -1.15
C GLY A 170 6.52 -7.05 -0.50
N ARG A 171 7.53 -6.39 -1.07
CA ARG A 171 8.90 -6.36 -0.53
C ARG A 171 8.95 -5.53 0.76
N VAL A 172 9.47 -6.10 1.83
CA VAL A 172 9.86 -5.39 3.04
C VAL A 172 11.35 -5.04 2.92
N HIS A 173 11.67 -3.76 2.87
CA HIS A 173 13.05 -3.31 2.69
C HIS A 173 13.91 -3.62 3.91
N ASP A 174 15.15 -4.02 3.69
CA ASP A 174 16.09 -4.30 4.75
C ASP A 174 16.49 -3.02 5.48
N ARG A 175 16.73 -3.11 6.78
CA ARG A 175 17.14 -1.97 7.59
C ARG A 175 18.39 -1.30 7.03
N THR A 176 19.35 -2.05 6.51
CA THR A 176 20.59 -1.54 5.90
C THR A 176 20.32 -0.73 4.62
N GLU A 177 19.34 -1.13 3.80
CA GLU A 177 18.90 -0.34 2.62
C GLU A 177 18.30 0.99 3.09
N LEU A 178 17.44 0.95 4.12
CA LEU A 178 16.79 2.15 4.67
C LEU A 178 17.81 3.11 5.29
N GLU A 179 18.80 2.62 6.04
CA GLU A 179 19.89 3.40 6.62
C GLU A 179 20.73 4.08 5.53
N ALA A 180 21.08 3.36 4.47
CA ALA A 180 21.82 3.91 3.33
C ALA A 180 21.02 5.06 2.65
N ILE A 181 19.72 4.87 2.41
CA ILE A 181 18.88 5.94 1.85
C ILE A 181 18.81 7.14 2.79
N ALA A 182 18.67 6.94 4.10
CA ALA A 182 18.57 8.01 5.06
C ALA A 182 19.84 8.87 5.11
N GLU A 183 21.02 8.23 5.06
CA GLU A 183 22.30 8.92 4.97
C GLU A 183 22.44 9.73 3.67
N LEU A 184 22.05 9.13 2.54
CA LEU A 184 22.06 9.82 1.25
C LEU A 184 21.07 11.00 1.25
N ALA A 185 19.84 10.78 1.75
CA ALA A 185 18.83 11.84 1.85
C ALA A 185 19.32 13.02 2.68
N GLN A 186 19.98 12.77 3.82
CA GLN A 186 20.57 13.81 4.64
C GLN A 186 21.72 14.52 3.91
N ARG A 187 22.65 13.76 3.31
CA ARG A 187 23.81 14.29 2.58
C ARG A 187 23.43 15.23 1.45
N TYR A 188 22.39 14.89 0.69
CA TYR A 188 21.97 15.65 -0.50
C TYR A 188 20.78 16.57 -0.24
N GLY A 189 20.25 16.61 0.98
CA GLY A 189 19.10 17.43 1.35
C GLY A 189 17.81 17.02 0.66
N VAL A 190 17.59 15.71 0.48
CA VAL A 190 16.41 15.12 -0.12
C VAL A 190 15.36 14.85 0.95
N VAL A 191 14.08 15.10 0.67
CA VAL A 191 12.98 14.66 1.53
C VAL A 191 12.41 13.35 1.03
N VAL A 192 12.31 12.37 1.92
CA VAL A 192 11.68 11.08 1.66
C VAL A 192 10.24 11.10 2.17
N ILE A 193 9.28 10.91 1.28
CA ILE A 193 7.85 10.74 1.58
C ILE A 193 7.58 9.24 1.52
N SER A 194 7.52 8.59 2.68
CA SER A 194 7.33 7.15 2.80
C SER A 194 5.84 6.82 2.90
N ASP A 195 5.33 6.10 1.87
CA ASP A 195 4.01 5.49 1.90
C ASP A 195 4.11 4.14 2.63
N GLU A 196 3.61 4.10 3.88
CA GLU A 196 3.68 2.93 4.75
C GLU A 196 2.31 2.26 4.96
N ILE A 197 1.39 2.45 4.04
CA ILE A 197 0.00 1.95 4.15
C ILE A 197 -0.08 0.41 4.26
N HIS A 198 0.93 -0.31 3.77
CA HIS A 198 0.99 -1.78 3.85
C HIS A 198 1.76 -2.30 5.07
N ALA A 199 2.39 -1.43 5.86
CA ALA A 199 3.26 -1.81 6.96
C ALA A 199 2.64 -2.79 7.98
N PRO A 200 1.36 -2.63 8.43
CA PRO A 200 0.77 -3.55 9.38
C PRO A 200 0.51 -4.96 8.82
N LEU A 201 0.68 -5.16 7.51
CA LEU A 201 0.48 -6.43 6.82
C LEU A 201 1.78 -7.21 6.58
N THR A 202 2.87 -6.81 7.22
CA THR A 202 4.15 -7.53 7.20
C THR A 202 3.99 -8.89 7.85
N TYR A 203 4.53 -9.95 7.23
CA TYR A 203 4.44 -11.29 7.77
C TYR A 203 5.42 -11.51 8.93
N GLU A 204 5.11 -12.46 9.82
CA GLU A 204 5.82 -12.71 11.07
C GLU A 204 7.32 -13.08 10.92
N ASP A 205 7.68 -13.62 9.75
CA ASP A 205 9.07 -13.96 9.40
C ASP A 205 9.87 -12.77 8.86
N GLN A 206 9.26 -11.58 8.81
CA GLN A 206 9.88 -10.32 8.34
C GLN A 206 9.81 -9.25 9.42
N THR A 207 10.76 -8.33 9.39
CA THR A 207 10.78 -7.18 10.30
C THR A 207 10.60 -5.89 9.51
N PHE A 208 9.43 -5.26 9.65
CA PHE A 208 9.20 -3.93 9.14
C PHE A 208 9.88 -2.88 10.03
N THR A 209 10.59 -1.96 9.43
CA THR A 209 11.17 -0.79 10.12
C THR A 209 10.47 0.47 9.60
N PRO A 210 9.69 1.20 10.43
CA PRO A 210 9.13 2.49 10.05
C PRO A 210 10.23 3.44 9.61
N TRP A 211 10.02 4.21 8.54
CA TRP A 211 11.04 5.12 8.02
C TRP A 211 11.59 6.06 9.10
N LEU A 212 10.70 6.68 9.89
CA LEU A 212 11.09 7.61 10.95
C LEU A 212 11.73 6.95 12.19
N ALA A 213 11.76 5.62 12.25
CA ALA A 213 12.45 4.84 13.27
C ALA A 213 13.85 4.37 12.84
N VAL A 214 14.23 4.58 11.58
CA VAL A 214 15.50 4.11 11.02
C VAL A 214 16.69 4.79 11.69
N SER A 215 16.70 6.13 11.70
CA SER A 215 17.82 6.94 12.21
C SER A 215 17.41 8.40 12.45
N ASP A 216 18.29 9.19 13.04
CA ASP A 216 18.11 10.64 13.14
C ASP A 216 18.05 11.30 11.76
N ALA A 217 18.88 10.84 10.82
CA ALA A 217 18.86 11.30 9.43
C ALA A 217 17.48 11.10 8.78
N ALA A 218 16.87 9.92 8.98
CA ALA A 218 15.53 9.64 8.48
C ALA A 218 14.46 10.54 9.12
N ARG A 219 14.56 10.83 10.43
CA ARG A 219 13.65 11.76 11.12
C ARG A 219 13.73 13.18 10.58
N GLU A 220 14.95 13.67 10.33
CA GLU A 220 15.16 15.04 9.83
C GLU A 220 14.76 15.23 8.37
N THR A 221 14.76 14.16 7.58
CA THR A 221 14.48 14.22 6.14
C THR A 221 13.18 13.54 5.73
N GLY A 222 12.44 12.96 6.68
CA GLY A 222 11.33 12.06 6.38
C GLY A 222 9.95 12.57 6.74
N VAL A 223 8.98 12.13 5.94
CA VAL A 223 7.54 12.21 6.21
C VAL A 223 6.96 10.81 5.96
N VAL A 224 6.16 10.31 6.88
CA VAL A 224 5.40 9.06 6.68
C VAL A 224 3.94 9.40 6.38
N VAL A 225 3.34 8.71 5.41
CA VAL A 225 1.91 8.73 5.16
C VAL A 225 1.38 7.31 5.29
N THR A 226 0.39 7.10 6.15
CA THR A 226 -0.16 5.77 6.42
C THR A 226 -1.63 5.82 6.83
N ALA A 227 -2.28 4.66 6.88
CA ALA A 227 -3.69 4.53 7.26
C ALA A 227 -4.04 3.10 7.67
N ALA A 228 -5.15 2.91 8.36
CA ALA A 228 -5.77 1.61 8.60
C ALA A 228 -6.49 1.02 7.37
N SER A 229 -6.60 1.78 6.29
CA SER A 229 -7.46 1.46 5.15
C SER A 229 -7.11 0.16 4.42
N LYS A 230 -5.82 -0.21 4.33
CA LYS A 230 -5.38 -1.48 3.71
C LYS A 230 -5.33 -2.61 4.72
N SER A 231 -4.79 -2.34 5.90
CA SER A 231 -4.60 -3.34 6.94
C SER A 231 -5.90 -3.82 7.59
N PHE A 232 -6.93 -2.97 7.64
CA PHE A 232 -8.24 -3.29 8.25
C PHE A 232 -9.40 -3.23 7.24
N ASN A 233 -9.09 -3.15 5.92
CA ASN A 233 -10.09 -3.15 4.84
C ASN A 233 -11.09 -1.98 4.90
N LEU A 234 -10.64 -0.77 5.23
CA LEU A 234 -11.47 0.42 5.49
C LEU A 234 -11.31 1.52 4.44
N ALA A 235 -10.87 1.21 3.22
CA ALA A 235 -10.51 2.21 2.20
C ALA A 235 -11.66 3.18 1.86
N GLY A 236 -12.91 2.74 1.97
CA GLY A 236 -14.09 3.57 1.72
C GLY A 236 -14.37 4.62 2.78
N LEU A 237 -13.79 4.48 3.97
CA LEU A 237 -14.04 5.40 5.11
C LEU A 237 -13.20 6.67 5.08
N LYS A 238 -12.20 6.77 4.19
CA LYS A 238 -11.50 8.01 3.92
C LYS A 238 -10.87 8.71 5.13
N ALA A 239 -9.89 8.03 5.74
CA ALA A 239 -9.03 8.60 6.78
C ALA A 239 -7.59 8.05 6.65
N SER A 240 -6.61 8.91 6.90
CA SER A 240 -5.17 8.60 6.92
C SER A 240 -4.46 9.55 7.87
N ILE A 241 -3.18 9.33 8.10
CA ILE A 241 -2.32 10.23 8.88
C ILE A 241 -1.04 10.56 8.13
N ILE A 242 -0.55 11.78 8.38
CA ILE A 242 0.77 12.28 8.00
C ILE A 242 1.57 12.40 9.30
N VAL A 243 2.75 11.79 9.34
CA VAL A 243 3.61 11.74 10.53
C VAL A 243 4.95 12.40 10.22
N THR A 244 5.41 13.29 11.08
CA THR A 244 6.78 13.82 11.12
C THR A 244 7.38 13.58 12.50
N GLN A 245 8.71 13.66 12.63
CA GLN A 245 9.38 13.44 13.91
C GLN A 245 10.54 14.42 14.17
N SER A 246 10.58 15.51 13.40
CA SER A 246 11.52 16.61 13.65
C SER A 246 10.82 17.97 13.56
N ALA A 247 11.33 18.94 14.31
CA ALA A 247 10.85 20.32 14.23
C ALA A 247 11.09 20.94 12.84
N THR A 248 12.19 20.56 12.20
CA THR A 248 12.55 20.97 10.84
C THR A 248 11.46 20.53 9.85
N MET A 249 11.09 19.24 9.87
CA MET A 249 10.09 18.71 8.95
C MET A 249 8.69 19.21 9.29
N ALA A 250 8.32 19.29 10.57
CA ALA A 250 7.03 19.87 10.99
C ALA A 250 6.88 21.31 10.51
N ASN A 251 7.96 22.13 10.55
CA ASN A 251 7.95 23.50 10.03
C ASN A 251 7.85 23.54 8.50
N ARG A 252 8.50 22.63 7.79
CA ARG A 252 8.37 22.52 6.32
C ARG A 252 6.94 22.19 5.88
N LEU A 253 6.21 21.42 6.69
CA LEU A 253 4.80 21.05 6.42
C LEU A 253 3.77 21.97 7.07
N LYS A 254 4.17 23.14 7.62
CA LYS A 254 3.24 24.06 8.27
C LYS A 254 2.15 24.59 7.34
N ASP A 255 2.46 24.68 6.04
CA ASP A 255 1.58 25.20 5.00
C ASP A 255 0.68 24.11 4.36
N VAL A 256 0.74 22.88 4.86
CA VAL A 256 -0.24 21.83 4.50
C VAL A 256 -1.63 22.34 4.91
N PRO A 257 -2.60 22.34 3.99
CA PRO A 257 -3.91 22.96 4.23
C PRO A 257 -4.60 22.41 5.48
N PRO A 258 -5.04 23.25 6.43
CA PRO A 258 -5.80 22.81 7.59
C PRO A 258 -7.12 22.15 7.21
N ASP A 259 -7.63 22.45 6.01
CA ASP A 259 -8.82 21.84 5.43
C ASP A 259 -8.72 20.32 5.25
N LEU A 260 -7.52 19.72 5.24
CA LEU A 260 -7.37 18.26 5.25
C LEU A 260 -8.09 17.62 6.42
N HIS A 261 -8.07 18.27 7.59
CA HIS A 261 -8.80 17.82 8.77
C HIS A 261 -10.32 17.80 8.52
N TRP A 262 -10.86 18.92 8.03
CA TRP A 262 -12.31 19.08 7.81
C TRP A 262 -12.86 18.22 6.67
N ARG A 263 -12.02 17.84 5.72
CA ARG A 263 -12.35 16.92 4.61
C ARG A 263 -12.22 15.46 4.99
N SER A 264 -11.66 15.15 6.15
CA SER A 264 -11.55 13.78 6.64
C SER A 264 -12.89 13.27 7.16
N SER A 265 -13.14 11.98 6.99
CA SER A 265 -14.38 11.37 7.43
C SER A 265 -14.41 11.21 8.94
N LEU A 266 -15.49 11.66 9.58
CA LEU A 266 -15.77 11.39 11.00
C LEU A 266 -15.73 9.89 11.28
N LEU A 267 -16.51 9.12 10.53
CA LEU A 267 -16.57 7.65 10.67
C LEU A 267 -15.22 7.01 10.41
N GLY A 268 -14.46 7.52 9.41
CA GLY A 268 -13.14 7.03 9.07
C GLY A 268 -12.12 7.28 10.17
N GLY A 269 -12.12 8.47 10.74
CA GLY A 269 -11.25 8.84 11.87
C GLY A 269 -11.45 7.92 13.07
N PHE A 270 -12.69 7.77 13.53
CA PHE A 270 -13.01 6.91 14.69
C PHE A 270 -12.87 5.41 14.38
N ALA A 271 -13.16 4.96 13.14
CA ALA A 271 -12.87 3.59 12.73
C ALA A 271 -11.37 3.29 12.75
N MET A 272 -10.52 4.28 12.42
CA MET A 272 -9.06 4.16 12.48
C MET A 272 -8.56 4.14 13.94
N VAL A 273 -9.19 4.90 14.85
CA VAL A 273 -8.94 4.80 16.30
C VAL A 273 -9.21 3.36 16.77
N GLU A 274 -10.42 2.85 16.48
CA GLU A 274 -10.83 1.52 16.89
C GLU A 274 -9.92 0.42 16.30
N ALA A 275 -9.53 0.57 15.02
CA ALA A 275 -8.63 -0.34 14.35
C ALA A 275 -7.28 -0.43 15.07
N PHE A 276 -6.66 0.70 15.38
CA PHE A 276 -5.34 0.73 16.03
C PHE A 276 -5.38 0.40 17.53
N ALA A 277 -6.49 0.66 18.21
CA ALA A 277 -6.59 0.43 19.64
C ALA A 277 -7.01 -1.00 20.00
N ASN A 278 -7.97 -1.59 19.24
CA ASN A 278 -8.73 -2.75 19.72
C ASN A 278 -8.84 -3.91 18.73
N CYS A 279 -8.21 -3.83 17.53
CA CYS A 279 -8.41 -4.84 16.47
C CYS A 279 -7.15 -5.65 16.15
N ASP A 280 -6.18 -5.76 17.05
CA ASP A 280 -4.94 -6.53 16.83
C ASP A 280 -5.24 -8.02 16.51
N ASP A 281 -6.21 -8.64 17.18
CA ASP A 281 -6.60 -10.04 16.92
C ASP A 281 -7.18 -10.22 15.51
N TRP A 282 -7.97 -9.25 15.04
CA TRP A 282 -8.49 -9.26 13.67
C TRP A 282 -7.35 -9.10 12.65
N LEU A 283 -6.42 -8.18 12.91
CA LEU A 283 -5.23 -7.96 12.07
C LEU A 283 -4.38 -9.23 11.98
N ALA A 284 -4.09 -9.86 13.12
CA ALA A 284 -3.34 -11.11 13.17
C ALA A 284 -4.02 -12.22 12.34
N LYS A 285 -5.35 -12.34 12.43
CA LYS A 285 -6.14 -13.27 11.63
C LYS A 285 -6.06 -12.95 10.12
N ALA A 286 -6.14 -11.68 9.75
CA ALA A 286 -6.02 -11.23 8.36
C ALA A 286 -4.63 -11.52 7.79
N VAL A 287 -3.57 -11.21 8.55
CA VAL A 287 -2.16 -11.49 8.17
C VAL A 287 -1.94 -13.01 8.02
N ALA A 288 -2.41 -13.82 8.96
CA ALA A 288 -2.30 -15.28 8.88
C ALA A 288 -3.04 -15.86 7.67
N THR A 289 -4.25 -15.34 7.38
CA THR A 289 -5.02 -15.76 6.20
C THR A 289 -4.32 -15.36 4.90
N ASN A 290 -3.79 -14.14 4.83
CA ASN A 290 -3.02 -13.67 3.68
C ASN A 290 -1.75 -14.52 3.48
N ARG A 291 -1.05 -14.87 4.56
CA ARG A 291 0.12 -15.76 4.50
C ARG A 291 -0.25 -17.13 3.94
N ALA A 292 -1.32 -17.74 4.43
CA ALA A 292 -1.80 -19.03 3.91
C ALA A 292 -2.15 -18.95 2.41
N ASN A 293 -2.80 -17.87 1.98
CA ASN A 293 -3.12 -17.60 0.59
C ASN A 293 -1.87 -17.36 -0.28
N ARG A 294 -0.86 -16.64 0.24
CA ARG A 294 0.45 -16.48 -0.40
C ARG A 294 1.11 -17.84 -0.63
N ASP A 295 1.13 -18.69 0.41
CA ASP A 295 1.76 -19.99 0.35
C ASP A 295 1.02 -20.92 -0.64
N LEU A 296 -0.32 -20.87 -0.67
CA LEU A 296 -1.13 -21.53 -1.68
C LEU A 296 -0.79 -21.03 -3.09
N LEU A 297 -0.76 -19.72 -3.30
CA LEU A 297 -0.40 -19.12 -4.59
C LEU A 297 1.00 -19.56 -5.04
N THR A 298 1.98 -19.51 -4.14
CA THR A 298 3.37 -19.92 -4.41
C THR A 298 3.43 -21.38 -4.88
N ARG A 299 2.74 -22.28 -4.17
CA ARG A 299 2.65 -23.67 -4.56
C ARG A 299 2.00 -23.86 -5.93
N LEU A 300 0.85 -23.22 -6.17
CA LEU A 300 0.13 -23.32 -7.44
C LEU A 300 0.94 -22.78 -8.62
N VAL A 301 1.65 -21.66 -8.46
CA VAL A 301 2.53 -21.11 -9.49
C VAL A 301 3.65 -22.11 -9.80
N SER A 302 4.31 -22.66 -8.78
CA SER A 302 5.38 -23.65 -8.97
C SER A 302 4.91 -24.92 -9.66
N GLU A 303 3.71 -25.42 -9.31
CA GLU A 303 3.17 -26.67 -9.84
C GLU A 303 2.57 -26.54 -11.24
N LYS A 304 1.89 -25.41 -11.52
CA LYS A 304 1.01 -25.25 -12.69
C LYS A 304 1.53 -24.28 -13.75
N LEU A 305 2.50 -23.41 -13.41
CA LEU A 305 2.97 -22.35 -14.30
C LEU A 305 4.50 -22.44 -14.53
N PRO A 306 5.00 -23.51 -15.16
CA PRO A 306 6.42 -23.65 -15.43
C PRO A 306 6.91 -22.46 -16.30
N GLY A 307 8.01 -21.84 -15.88
CA GLY A 307 8.61 -20.68 -16.56
C GLY A 307 8.03 -19.33 -16.19
N VAL A 308 6.96 -19.25 -15.41
CA VAL A 308 6.48 -18.00 -14.84
C VAL A 308 7.31 -17.64 -13.60
N SER A 309 7.86 -16.42 -13.57
CA SER A 309 8.58 -15.93 -12.39
C SER A 309 7.61 -15.29 -11.39
N TYR A 310 7.80 -15.63 -10.12
CA TYR A 310 7.07 -15.07 -9.00
C TYR A 310 7.99 -14.93 -7.79
N TRP A 311 8.04 -13.74 -7.22
CA TRP A 311 8.78 -13.45 -6.00
C TRP A 311 7.81 -13.47 -4.82
N VAL A 312 8.11 -14.32 -3.83
CA VAL A 312 7.23 -14.54 -2.68
C VAL A 312 7.13 -13.27 -1.85
N ALA A 313 5.90 -12.75 -1.71
CA ALA A 313 5.67 -11.53 -0.95
C ALA A 313 6.05 -11.67 0.53
N GLN A 314 6.71 -10.67 1.07
CA GLN A 314 7.12 -10.54 2.48
C GLN A 314 6.06 -9.85 3.34
N GLY A 315 5.09 -9.22 2.72
CA GLY A 315 3.96 -8.56 3.36
C GLY A 315 2.85 -8.21 2.37
N GLY A 316 1.73 -7.77 2.87
CA GLY A 316 0.58 -7.40 2.06
C GLY A 316 -0.25 -8.60 1.57
N TYR A 317 -0.91 -8.40 0.44
CA TYR A 317 -1.77 -9.41 -0.19
C TYR A 317 -1.77 -9.27 -1.72
N LEU A 318 -0.65 -8.79 -2.26
CA LEU A 318 -0.45 -8.59 -3.69
C LEU A 318 0.70 -9.49 -4.18
N ALA A 319 0.54 -10.05 -5.35
CA ALA A 319 1.56 -10.87 -6.01
C ALA A 319 1.90 -10.27 -7.36
N TRP A 320 3.18 -10.32 -7.72
CA TRP A 320 3.74 -9.82 -8.96
C TRP A 320 4.32 -10.96 -9.77
N LEU A 321 3.70 -11.25 -10.92
CA LEU A 321 4.04 -12.38 -11.78
C LEU A 321 4.54 -11.90 -13.13
N ASP A 322 5.65 -12.48 -13.60
CA ASP A 322 6.14 -12.35 -14.96
C ASP A 322 5.57 -13.47 -15.83
N LEU A 323 4.69 -13.13 -16.76
CA LEU A 323 4.04 -14.05 -17.69
C LEU A 323 4.72 -14.13 -19.06
N SER A 324 5.94 -13.62 -19.20
CA SER A 324 6.69 -13.58 -20.50
C SER A 324 6.75 -14.94 -21.17
N SER A 325 6.94 -16.01 -20.38
CA SER A 325 7.04 -17.39 -20.89
C SER A 325 5.77 -17.91 -21.56
N LEU A 326 4.61 -17.30 -21.27
CA LEU A 326 3.31 -17.73 -21.80
C LEU A 326 2.97 -17.12 -23.18
N ASN A 327 3.75 -16.16 -23.66
CA ASN A 327 3.55 -15.50 -24.96
C ASN A 327 2.12 -14.97 -25.18
N LEU A 328 1.56 -14.29 -24.18
CA LEU A 328 0.16 -13.81 -24.20
C LEU A 328 -0.05 -12.51 -25.01
N GLY A 329 0.97 -12.04 -25.73
CA GLY A 329 0.94 -10.79 -26.51
C GLY A 329 1.34 -9.58 -25.65
N GLU A 330 1.00 -8.37 -26.11
CA GLU A 330 1.45 -7.11 -25.49
C GLU A 330 0.71 -6.77 -24.19
N ASN A 331 -0.48 -7.37 -23.97
CA ASN A 331 -1.30 -7.09 -22.79
C ASN A 331 -1.88 -8.39 -22.19
N PRO A 332 -1.09 -9.16 -21.45
CA PRO A 332 -1.55 -10.39 -20.80
C PRO A 332 -2.78 -10.20 -19.91
N ALA A 333 -2.83 -9.13 -19.12
CA ALA A 333 -3.97 -8.84 -18.24
C ALA A 333 -5.27 -8.61 -19.03
N GLY A 334 -5.20 -7.88 -20.14
CA GLY A 334 -6.35 -7.65 -21.03
C GLY A 334 -6.84 -8.96 -21.67
N ARG A 335 -5.91 -9.77 -22.17
CA ARG A 335 -6.26 -11.08 -22.76
C ARG A 335 -6.91 -12.02 -21.74
N ILE A 336 -6.37 -12.11 -20.52
CA ILE A 336 -6.95 -12.91 -19.42
C ILE A 336 -8.36 -12.39 -19.07
N LEU A 337 -8.55 -11.07 -19.04
CA LEU A 337 -9.87 -10.49 -18.78
C LEU A 337 -10.89 -10.88 -19.85
N GLU A 338 -10.52 -10.78 -21.11
CA GLU A 338 -11.40 -11.10 -22.25
C GLU A 338 -11.77 -12.58 -22.30
N GLU A 339 -10.76 -13.46 -22.28
CA GLU A 339 -10.92 -14.88 -22.53
C GLU A 339 -11.31 -15.69 -21.30
N LYS A 340 -10.85 -15.28 -20.10
CA LYS A 340 -11.03 -16.03 -18.85
C LYS A 340 -11.95 -15.35 -17.85
N ARG A 341 -12.40 -14.14 -18.12
CA ARG A 341 -13.26 -13.35 -17.22
C ARG A 341 -12.65 -13.15 -15.82
N ILE A 342 -11.34 -12.88 -15.78
CA ILE A 342 -10.58 -12.59 -14.55
C ILE A 342 -9.86 -11.26 -14.76
N SER A 343 -10.07 -10.29 -13.87
CA SER A 343 -9.41 -8.99 -13.96
C SER A 343 -8.18 -8.94 -13.07
N LEU A 344 -7.03 -8.67 -13.68
CA LEU A 344 -5.73 -8.43 -13.04
C LEU A 344 -5.31 -6.98 -13.27
N VAL A 345 -4.28 -6.50 -12.58
CA VAL A 345 -3.67 -5.21 -12.91
C VAL A 345 -2.57 -5.44 -13.95
N PRO A 346 -2.62 -4.74 -15.10
CA PRO A 346 -1.53 -4.78 -16.07
C PRO A 346 -0.23 -4.24 -15.46
N GLY A 347 0.89 -4.85 -15.82
CA GLY A 347 2.20 -4.39 -15.34
C GLY A 347 2.53 -2.97 -15.78
N THR A 348 2.07 -2.56 -16.96
CA THR A 348 2.23 -1.20 -17.49
C THR A 348 1.59 -0.12 -16.62
N ASP A 349 0.60 -0.46 -15.80
CA ASP A 349 0.01 0.48 -14.83
C ASP A 349 0.95 0.77 -13.64
N LEU A 350 1.98 -0.07 -13.43
CA LEU A 350 2.95 0.02 -12.33
C LEU A 350 4.37 0.41 -12.79
N GLY A 351 4.58 0.43 -14.10
CA GLY A 351 5.80 0.87 -14.76
C GLY A 351 5.77 0.48 -16.24
N ALA A 352 6.13 1.40 -17.13
CA ALA A 352 6.01 1.21 -18.58
C ALA A 352 6.83 0.00 -19.11
N ASP A 353 7.91 -0.36 -18.41
CA ASP A 353 8.84 -1.41 -18.81
C ASP A 353 8.37 -2.83 -18.42
N TYR A 354 7.16 -2.98 -17.86
CA TYR A 354 6.64 -4.26 -17.38
C TYR A 354 5.40 -4.77 -18.15
N PRO A 355 5.38 -4.76 -19.50
CA PRO A 355 4.18 -5.13 -20.26
C PRO A 355 3.75 -6.59 -20.07
N GLN A 356 4.70 -7.49 -19.76
CA GLN A 356 4.43 -8.91 -19.57
C GLN A 356 4.05 -9.29 -18.14
N TYR A 357 4.10 -8.32 -17.22
CA TYR A 357 3.80 -8.57 -15.82
C TYR A 357 2.32 -8.33 -15.49
N VAL A 358 1.87 -9.01 -14.46
CA VAL A 358 0.54 -8.79 -13.88
C VAL A 358 0.63 -8.74 -12.35
N ARG A 359 -0.23 -7.92 -11.75
CA ARG A 359 -0.44 -7.92 -10.30
C ARG A 359 -1.75 -8.59 -9.93
N ILE A 360 -1.70 -9.54 -8.98
CA ILE A 360 -2.83 -10.30 -8.45
C ILE A 360 -3.07 -9.91 -7.00
N ASN A 361 -4.32 -9.67 -6.61
CA ASN A 361 -4.75 -9.60 -5.22
C ASN A 361 -5.13 -11.00 -4.74
N PHE A 362 -4.46 -11.52 -3.72
CA PHE A 362 -4.75 -12.83 -3.14
C PHE A 362 -5.47 -12.79 -1.78
N ALA A 363 -5.93 -11.61 -1.31
CA ALA A 363 -6.78 -11.52 -0.12
C ALA A 363 -8.24 -11.90 -0.44
N THR A 364 -8.43 -13.14 -0.81
CA THR A 364 -9.70 -13.72 -1.27
C THR A 364 -9.80 -15.20 -0.84
N SER A 365 -10.78 -15.95 -1.37
CA SER A 365 -10.88 -17.38 -1.11
C SER A 365 -9.82 -18.20 -1.84
N ALA A 366 -9.43 -19.34 -1.28
CA ALA A 366 -8.55 -20.31 -1.94
C ALA A 366 -9.08 -20.70 -3.32
N GLU A 367 -10.40 -20.93 -3.45
CA GLU A 367 -11.07 -21.24 -4.72
C GLU A 367 -10.85 -20.15 -5.79
N SER A 368 -10.89 -18.87 -5.40
CA SER A 368 -10.65 -17.76 -6.34
C SER A 368 -9.19 -17.72 -6.80
N ILE A 369 -8.24 -18.04 -5.91
CA ILE A 369 -6.82 -18.15 -6.25
C ILE A 369 -6.59 -19.33 -7.19
N GLU A 370 -7.10 -20.51 -6.86
CA GLU A 370 -7.02 -21.73 -7.68
C GLU A 370 -7.60 -21.49 -9.08
N ARG A 371 -8.81 -20.95 -9.17
CA ARG A 371 -9.46 -20.59 -10.43
C ARG A 371 -8.61 -19.63 -11.25
N THR A 372 -7.96 -18.65 -10.62
CA THR A 372 -7.12 -17.68 -11.32
C THR A 372 -5.88 -18.36 -11.91
N ILE A 373 -5.19 -19.18 -11.12
CA ILE A 373 -3.98 -19.88 -11.59
C ILE A 373 -4.32 -20.93 -12.64
N ASP A 374 -5.43 -21.69 -12.49
CA ASP A 374 -5.89 -22.65 -13.50
C ASP A 374 -6.24 -21.98 -14.83
N ALA A 375 -6.86 -20.82 -14.79
CA ALA A 375 -7.15 -20.04 -15.98
C ALA A 375 -5.86 -19.58 -16.70
N ILE A 376 -4.83 -19.14 -15.95
CA ILE A 376 -3.53 -18.77 -16.51
C ILE A 376 -2.81 -20.01 -17.06
N ALA A 377 -2.84 -21.13 -16.33
CA ALA A 377 -2.21 -22.39 -16.78
C ALA A 377 -2.81 -22.95 -18.08
N SER A 378 -4.09 -22.66 -18.35
CA SER A 378 -4.75 -23.11 -19.58
C SER A 378 -4.14 -22.51 -20.88
N TYR A 379 -3.22 -21.55 -20.78
CA TYR A 379 -2.46 -21.03 -21.92
C TYR A 379 -1.20 -21.83 -22.24
N LEU A 380 -0.82 -22.78 -21.39
CA LEU A 380 0.31 -23.67 -21.63
C LEU A 380 -0.01 -24.86 -22.56
N ASN A 381 -1.31 -25.09 -22.85
CA ASN A 381 -1.80 -26.22 -23.65
C ASN A 381 -2.12 -25.83 -25.09
#